data_41f7a93e065ac7647f76ee88784cc555
#
_entry.id   41f7a93e065ac7647f76ee88784cc555
#
_cell.length_a   1.000
_cell.length_b   1.000
_cell.length_c   1.000
_cell.angle_alpha   90.00
_cell.angle_beta   90.00
_cell.angle_gamma   90.00
#
_symmetry.space_group_name_H-M   'P 1'
#
loop_
_entity.id
_entity.type
_entity.pdbx_description
1 polymer ?
#
loop_
_entity_poly.entity_id
_entity_poly.type
_entity_poly.pdbx_seq_one_letter_code
_entity_poly.pdbx_strand_id
1 'polypeptide(L)'
;MAKIDRMMVGESLVGEGNEVAHIDLIIGPRGSPVETAFANALTNNKDGFTSLLAVVAPNLLTKPATVMFNKVTIKGAKQAVQMFGPAQRAVAMAVADSVEDGTIPSAEADNIFICVGVFIHWQAEDDKKIQDFNYRATRESIQRAVKGSPTAAEVVAKKGSVSHPFQAAA
;
A
#
# COMPACT_ATOMS: atom_id res chain seq x y z
N MET A 1 -1.47 -20.67 -10.36
CA MET A 1 -1.96 -19.45 -9.72
C MET A 1 -1.18 -19.21 -8.44
N ALA A 2 -0.84 -17.96 -8.15
CA ALA A 2 -0.19 -17.63 -6.89
C ALA A 2 -1.14 -17.96 -5.73
N LYS A 3 -0.60 -18.50 -4.64
CA LYS A 3 -1.38 -18.84 -3.45
C LYS A 3 -1.01 -17.87 -2.33
N ILE A 4 -2.01 -17.20 -1.75
CA ILE A 4 -1.83 -16.31 -0.60
C ILE A 4 -2.25 -17.10 0.66
N ASP A 5 -1.34 -17.94 1.16
CA ASP A 5 -1.58 -18.85 2.29
C ASP A 5 -0.88 -18.45 3.60
N ARG A 6 -0.16 -17.34 3.58
CA ARG A 6 0.56 -16.78 4.72
C ARG A 6 0.67 -15.26 4.60
N MET A 7 1.20 -14.60 5.62
CA MET A 7 1.59 -13.19 5.51
C MET A 7 2.70 -13.03 4.48
N MET A 8 2.50 -12.12 3.54
CA MET A 8 3.47 -11.69 2.54
C MET A 8 3.67 -10.20 2.65
N VAL A 9 4.87 -9.72 2.32
CA VAL A 9 5.29 -8.33 2.46
C VAL A 9 5.69 -7.79 1.09
N GLY A 10 5.21 -6.59 0.77
CA GLY A 10 5.60 -5.87 -0.43
C GLY A 10 5.89 -4.40 -0.13
N GLU A 11 6.80 -3.85 -0.88
CA GLU A 11 7.19 -2.45 -0.82
C GLU A 11 7.38 -1.90 -2.22
N SER A 12 7.00 -0.64 -2.46
CA SER A 12 7.34 0.07 -3.69
C SER A 12 7.40 1.57 -3.48
N LEU A 13 8.37 2.21 -4.16
CA LEU A 13 8.48 3.64 -4.27
C LEU A 13 8.35 4.02 -5.74
N VAL A 14 7.38 4.88 -6.07
CA VAL A 14 7.07 5.30 -7.44
C VAL A 14 6.96 6.82 -7.51
N GLY A 15 7.49 7.37 -8.60
CA GLY A 15 7.43 8.80 -8.87
C GLY A 15 8.62 9.57 -8.30
N GLU A 16 8.49 10.87 -8.32
CA GLU A 16 9.52 11.83 -7.91
C GLU A 16 8.89 13.09 -7.31
N GLY A 17 9.71 13.93 -6.70
CA GLY A 17 9.26 15.18 -6.09
C GLY A 17 8.39 14.96 -4.85
N ASN A 18 7.52 15.93 -4.58
CA ASN A 18 6.65 15.89 -3.41
C ASN A 18 5.47 14.92 -3.57
N GLU A 19 5.17 14.50 -4.78
CA GLU A 19 4.09 13.56 -5.10
C GLU A 19 4.53 12.10 -5.06
N VAL A 20 5.82 11.83 -4.79
CA VAL A 20 6.35 10.46 -4.68
C VAL A 20 5.47 9.60 -3.77
N ALA A 21 5.12 8.42 -4.24
CA ALA A 21 4.39 7.44 -3.45
C ALA A 21 5.34 6.37 -2.91
N HIS A 22 5.27 6.13 -1.62
CA HIS A 22 5.95 5.01 -0.97
C HIS A 22 4.90 4.16 -0.26
N ILE A 23 4.78 2.93 -0.70
CA ILE A 23 3.82 1.96 -0.18
C ILE A 23 4.56 0.84 0.55
N ASP A 24 4.20 0.64 1.81
CA ASP A 24 4.52 -0.56 2.59
C ASP A 24 3.23 -1.38 2.74
N LEU A 25 3.29 -2.66 2.39
CA LEU A 25 2.09 -3.49 2.34
C LEU A 25 2.34 -4.86 2.98
N ILE A 26 1.35 -5.33 3.73
CA ILE A 26 1.22 -6.74 4.10
C ILE A 26 -0.11 -7.29 3.58
N ILE A 27 -0.07 -8.50 3.05
CA ILE A 27 -1.23 -9.23 2.55
C ILE A 27 -1.21 -10.66 3.10
N GLY A 28 -2.37 -11.19 3.46
CA GLY A 28 -2.47 -12.56 3.98
C GLY A 28 -3.91 -13.00 4.21
N PRO A 29 -4.11 -14.32 4.40
CA PRO A 29 -5.44 -14.87 4.57
C PRO A 29 -6.02 -14.63 5.96
N ARG A 30 -7.30 -14.93 6.11
CA ARG A 30 -7.97 -15.05 7.40
C ARG A 30 -7.20 -16.02 8.31
N GLY A 31 -7.08 -15.70 9.61
CA GLY A 31 -6.30 -16.45 10.58
C GLY A 31 -4.81 -16.15 10.55
N SER A 32 -4.32 -15.34 9.62
CA SER A 32 -2.92 -14.89 9.59
C SER A 32 -2.69 -13.66 10.47
N PRO A 33 -1.44 -13.29 10.78
CA PRO A 33 -1.12 -12.05 11.48
C PRO A 33 -1.66 -10.79 10.79
N VAL A 34 -1.93 -10.84 9.48
CA VAL A 34 -2.48 -9.71 8.73
C VAL A 34 -3.90 -9.37 9.16
N GLU A 35 -4.73 -10.36 9.47
CA GLU A 35 -6.09 -10.12 10.00
C GLU A 35 -6.04 -9.39 11.34
N THR A 36 -5.14 -9.78 12.24
CA THR A 36 -4.94 -9.08 13.52
C THR A 36 -4.44 -7.64 13.30
N ALA A 37 -3.48 -7.45 12.40
CA ALA A 37 -2.97 -6.12 12.05
C ALA A 37 -4.06 -5.24 11.43
N PHE A 38 -4.88 -5.80 10.56
CA PHE A 38 -6.02 -5.13 9.95
C PHE A 38 -7.04 -4.65 11.00
N ALA A 39 -7.46 -5.52 11.89
CA ALA A 39 -8.40 -5.19 12.95
C ALA A 39 -7.84 -4.10 13.88
N ASN A 40 -6.58 -4.20 14.28
CA ASN A 40 -5.90 -3.22 15.12
C ASN A 40 -5.75 -1.87 14.42
N ALA A 41 -5.36 -1.86 13.14
CA ALA A 41 -5.22 -0.62 12.37
C ALA A 41 -6.56 0.10 12.22
N LEU A 42 -7.64 -0.64 11.96
CA LEU A 42 -8.98 -0.07 11.77
C LEU A 42 -9.58 0.51 13.06
N THR A 43 -9.26 -0.05 14.21
CA THR A 43 -9.89 0.29 15.49
C THR A 43 -9.03 1.17 16.40
N ASN A 44 -7.78 1.46 16.04
CA ASN A 44 -6.83 2.17 16.90
C ASN A 44 -6.35 3.46 16.23
N ASN A 45 -7.09 4.55 16.43
CA ASN A 45 -6.72 5.88 15.94
C ASN A 45 -5.80 6.61 16.93
N LYS A 46 -4.85 7.38 16.37
CA LYS A 46 -3.95 8.27 17.11
C LYS A 46 -3.93 9.64 16.42
N ASP A 47 -3.69 10.70 17.19
CA ASP A 47 -3.56 12.06 16.65
C ASP A 47 -2.53 12.11 15.51
N GLY A 48 -2.95 12.64 14.37
CA GLY A 48 -2.12 12.74 13.17
C GLY A 48 -1.92 11.44 12.40
N PHE A 49 -2.47 10.32 12.89
CA PHE A 49 -2.41 9.01 12.25
C PHE A 49 -3.81 8.40 12.17
N THR A 50 -4.40 8.44 11.01
CA THR A 50 -5.75 7.96 10.77
C THR A 50 -5.72 6.75 9.85
N SER A 51 -6.49 5.73 10.23
CA SER A 51 -6.72 4.55 9.40
C SER A 51 -8.11 4.62 8.79
N LEU A 52 -8.24 4.17 7.55
CA LEU A 52 -9.52 4.10 6.84
C LEU A 52 -9.54 2.89 5.91
N LEU A 53 -10.75 2.41 5.62
CA LEU A 53 -10.95 1.37 4.61
C LEU A 53 -10.79 1.96 3.20
N ALA A 54 -10.11 1.23 2.33
CA ALA A 54 -10.05 1.59 0.92
C ALA A 54 -11.37 1.26 0.24
N VAL A 55 -11.98 2.25 -0.42
CA VAL A 55 -13.24 2.11 -1.14
C VAL A 55 -13.09 2.56 -2.59
N VAL A 56 -13.67 1.82 -3.51
CA VAL A 56 -13.74 2.18 -4.94
C VAL A 56 -14.66 3.38 -5.14
N ALA A 57 -15.76 3.39 -4.40
CA ALA A 57 -16.75 4.45 -4.34
C ALA A 57 -17.46 4.41 -2.98
N PRO A 58 -18.26 5.41 -2.59
CA PRO A 58 -19.08 5.34 -1.38
C PRO A 58 -19.90 4.05 -1.34
N ASN A 59 -19.82 3.34 -0.22
CA ASN A 59 -20.49 2.05 0.01
C ASN A 59 -20.00 0.88 -0.88
N LEU A 60 -18.89 1.06 -1.60
CA LEU A 60 -18.28 0.01 -2.42
C LEU A 60 -16.86 -0.27 -1.91
N LEU A 61 -16.78 -1.03 -0.83
CA LEU A 61 -15.52 -1.49 -0.25
C LEU A 61 -14.75 -2.36 -1.24
N THR A 62 -13.46 -2.08 -1.43
CA THR A 62 -12.62 -2.94 -2.25
C THR A 62 -12.44 -4.34 -1.64
N LYS A 63 -12.26 -5.34 -2.49
CA LYS A 63 -11.96 -6.72 -2.08
C LYS A 63 -10.67 -7.20 -2.74
N PRO A 64 -9.76 -7.81 -1.93
CA PRO A 64 -9.76 -8.03 -0.47
C PRO A 64 -10.01 -6.78 0.37
N ALA A 65 -10.60 -6.96 1.56
CA ALA A 65 -10.79 -5.87 2.50
C ALA A 65 -9.42 -5.25 2.84
N THR A 66 -9.30 -3.96 2.59
CA THR A 66 -8.02 -3.23 2.69
C THR A 66 -8.16 -2.06 3.64
N VAL A 67 -7.31 -2.02 4.67
CA VAL A 67 -7.14 -0.84 5.52
C VAL A 67 -5.87 -0.12 5.11
N MET A 68 -5.96 1.20 4.98
CA MET A 68 -4.82 2.06 4.73
C MET A 68 -4.60 3.02 5.89
N PHE A 69 -3.35 3.39 6.11
CA PHE A 69 -2.92 4.33 7.15
C PHE A 69 -1.75 5.17 6.65
N ASN A 70 -1.62 6.40 7.15
CA ASN A 70 -0.52 7.27 6.78
C ASN A 70 0.78 6.88 7.51
N LYS A 71 1.90 6.95 6.79
CA LYS A 71 3.24 6.64 7.32
C LYS A 71 3.92 7.87 7.95
N VAL A 72 3.34 9.03 7.80
CA VAL A 72 3.83 10.29 8.38
C VAL A 72 2.67 11.04 9.03
N THR A 73 2.97 11.86 10.02
CA THR A 73 1.97 12.70 10.68
C THR A 73 1.28 13.61 9.67
N ILE A 74 -0.04 13.62 9.65
CA ILE A 74 -0.82 14.58 8.89
C ILE A 74 -0.66 15.97 9.53
N LYS A 75 -0.15 16.93 8.77
CA LYS A 75 0.16 18.28 9.25
C LYS A 75 -0.89 19.33 8.87
N GLY A 76 -1.81 19.00 7.99
CA GLY A 76 -2.82 19.96 7.54
C GLY A 76 -3.98 19.31 6.78
N ALA A 77 -5.05 20.10 6.61
CA ALA A 77 -6.29 19.64 5.97
C ALA A 77 -6.08 19.16 4.54
N LYS A 78 -5.22 19.82 3.76
CA LYS A 78 -4.92 19.41 2.38
C LYS A 78 -4.34 17.99 2.32
N GLN A 79 -3.35 17.69 3.17
CA GLN A 79 -2.74 16.36 3.24
C GLN A 79 -3.76 15.29 3.66
N ALA A 80 -4.68 15.63 4.58
CA ALA A 80 -5.77 14.73 4.95
C ALA A 80 -6.70 14.44 3.76
N VAL A 81 -7.09 15.47 3.00
CA VAL A 81 -7.93 15.32 1.80
C VAL A 81 -7.22 14.47 0.74
N GLN A 82 -5.92 14.66 0.56
CA GLN A 82 -5.13 13.85 -0.38
C GLN A 82 -5.06 12.37 0.02
N MET A 83 -4.98 12.09 1.33
CA MET A 83 -5.03 10.73 1.87
C MET A 83 -6.41 10.08 1.68
N PHE A 84 -7.50 10.81 2.01
CA PHE A 84 -8.87 10.30 1.93
C PHE A 84 -9.49 10.34 0.53
N GLY A 85 -8.91 11.07 -0.39
CA GLY A 85 -9.36 11.21 -1.77
C GLY A 85 -8.49 10.43 -2.76
N PRO A 86 -7.55 11.10 -3.45
CA PRO A 86 -6.79 10.49 -4.54
C PRO A 86 -6.00 9.25 -4.12
N ALA A 87 -5.37 9.25 -2.93
CA ALA A 87 -4.63 8.09 -2.46
C ALA A 87 -5.54 6.90 -2.11
N GLN A 88 -6.65 7.14 -1.41
CA GLN A 88 -7.63 6.09 -1.09
C GLN A 88 -8.18 5.43 -2.35
N ARG A 89 -8.61 6.24 -3.33
CA ARG A 89 -9.12 5.73 -4.60
C ARG A 89 -8.05 4.93 -5.34
N ALA A 90 -6.82 5.42 -5.37
CA ALA A 90 -5.70 4.74 -6.01
C ALA A 90 -5.45 3.35 -5.42
N VAL A 91 -5.38 3.25 -4.08
CA VAL A 91 -5.21 1.97 -3.38
C VAL A 91 -6.38 1.03 -3.67
N ALA A 92 -7.62 1.52 -3.58
CA ALA A 92 -8.80 0.69 -3.82
C ALA A 92 -8.85 0.13 -5.24
N MET A 93 -8.56 0.96 -6.25
CA MET A 93 -8.51 0.52 -7.65
C MET A 93 -7.36 -0.47 -7.90
N ALA A 94 -6.18 -0.20 -7.35
CA ALA A 94 -5.03 -1.09 -7.49
C ALA A 94 -5.30 -2.49 -6.92
N VAL A 95 -6.01 -2.59 -5.81
CA VAL A 95 -6.43 -3.87 -5.22
C VAL A 95 -7.46 -4.55 -6.12
N ALA A 96 -8.50 -3.84 -6.57
CA ALA A 96 -9.53 -4.39 -7.45
C ALA A 96 -8.93 -4.93 -8.77
N ASP A 97 -8.07 -4.15 -9.42
CA ASP A 97 -7.40 -4.56 -10.66
C ASP A 97 -6.42 -5.72 -10.44
N SER A 98 -5.88 -5.88 -9.22
CA SER A 98 -5.05 -7.04 -8.86
C SER A 98 -5.86 -8.33 -8.73
N VAL A 99 -7.14 -8.21 -8.42
CA VAL A 99 -8.07 -9.35 -8.46
C VAL A 99 -8.50 -9.64 -9.90
N GLU A 100 -8.79 -8.60 -10.67
CA GLU A 100 -9.22 -8.72 -12.07
C GLU A 100 -8.17 -9.43 -12.94
N ASP A 101 -6.89 -9.07 -12.79
CA ASP A 101 -5.80 -9.71 -13.55
C ASP A 101 -5.29 -11.04 -12.98
N GLY A 102 -5.87 -11.49 -11.86
CA GLY A 102 -5.52 -12.77 -11.21
C GLY A 102 -4.22 -12.73 -10.39
N THR A 103 -3.59 -11.58 -10.15
CA THR A 103 -2.48 -11.43 -9.19
C THR A 103 -2.94 -11.83 -7.80
N ILE A 104 -4.15 -11.43 -7.41
CA ILE A 104 -4.86 -11.92 -6.24
C ILE A 104 -5.95 -12.90 -6.71
N PRO A 105 -5.97 -14.15 -6.23
CA PRO A 105 -6.99 -15.11 -6.64
C PRO A 105 -8.41 -14.63 -6.27
N SER A 106 -9.27 -14.43 -7.26
CA SER A 106 -10.63 -13.91 -7.06
C SER A 106 -11.47 -14.78 -6.13
N ALA A 107 -11.32 -16.10 -6.22
CA ALA A 107 -12.05 -17.05 -5.35
C ALA A 107 -11.67 -16.95 -3.87
N GLU A 108 -10.50 -16.37 -3.55
CA GLU A 108 -10.00 -16.21 -2.18
C GLU A 108 -10.13 -14.77 -1.67
N ALA A 109 -10.50 -13.82 -2.52
CA ALA A 109 -10.47 -12.38 -2.21
C ALA A 109 -11.28 -11.99 -0.97
N ASP A 110 -12.39 -12.65 -0.71
CA ASP A 110 -13.21 -12.41 0.50
C ASP A 110 -12.58 -12.93 1.80
N ASN A 111 -11.58 -13.81 1.70
CA ASN A 111 -10.86 -14.40 2.83
C ASN A 111 -9.44 -13.84 3.01
N ILE A 112 -9.10 -12.79 2.28
CA ILE A 112 -7.79 -12.12 2.34
C ILE A 112 -7.97 -10.73 2.94
N PHE A 113 -6.97 -10.29 3.69
CA PHE A 113 -6.86 -8.94 4.25
C PHE A 113 -5.58 -8.27 3.77
N ILE A 114 -5.64 -6.94 3.58
CA ILE A 114 -4.51 -6.12 3.17
C ILE A 114 -4.39 -4.93 4.12
N CYS A 115 -3.17 -4.66 4.59
CA CYS A 115 -2.81 -3.43 5.29
C CYS A 115 -1.82 -2.64 4.43
N VAL A 116 -2.13 -1.38 4.15
CA VAL A 116 -1.34 -0.51 3.27
C VAL A 116 -0.92 0.74 4.02
N GLY A 117 0.38 0.89 4.23
CA GLY A 117 0.98 2.14 4.69
C GLY A 117 1.23 3.07 3.51
N VAL A 118 0.69 4.28 3.56
CA VAL A 118 0.75 5.29 2.50
C VAL A 118 1.56 6.49 2.96
N PHE A 119 2.47 6.97 2.12
CA PHE A 119 3.20 8.21 2.34
C PHE A 119 2.62 9.33 1.48
N ILE A 120 2.21 10.44 2.09
CA ILE A 120 1.84 11.68 1.42
C ILE A 120 2.69 12.81 1.98
N HIS A 121 3.51 13.42 1.12
CA HIS A 121 4.31 14.56 1.52
C HIS A 121 3.44 15.78 1.81
N TRP A 122 3.74 16.54 2.86
CA TRP A 122 2.92 17.68 3.29
C TRP A 122 2.92 18.87 2.30
N GLN A 123 3.86 18.89 1.36
CA GLN A 123 3.96 19.89 0.28
C GLN A 123 3.49 19.34 -1.08
N ALA A 124 2.89 18.15 -1.12
CA ALA A 124 2.34 17.62 -2.35
C ALA A 124 1.16 18.47 -2.82
N GLU A 125 1.08 18.76 -4.13
CA GLU A 125 0.08 19.65 -4.72
C GLU A 125 -0.74 19.04 -5.84
N ASP A 126 -0.16 18.10 -6.59
CA ASP A 126 -0.77 17.48 -7.76
C ASP A 126 -1.51 16.19 -7.39
N ASP A 127 -2.82 16.31 -7.19
CA ASP A 127 -3.67 15.17 -6.83
C ASP A 127 -3.72 14.07 -7.90
N LYS A 128 -3.51 14.41 -9.19
CA LYS A 128 -3.45 13.42 -10.27
C LYS A 128 -2.19 12.58 -10.18
N LYS A 129 -1.05 13.21 -9.90
CA LYS A 129 0.21 12.48 -9.65
C LYS A 129 0.12 11.64 -8.39
N ILE A 130 -0.47 12.16 -7.30
CA ILE A 130 -0.70 11.40 -6.08
C ILE A 130 -1.52 10.14 -6.40
N GLN A 131 -2.60 10.28 -7.15
CA GLN A 131 -3.42 9.13 -7.54
C GLN A 131 -2.65 8.13 -8.41
N ASP A 132 -1.98 8.58 -9.48
CA ASP A 132 -1.23 7.71 -10.38
C ASP A 132 -0.08 6.98 -9.66
N PHE A 133 0.74 7.71 -8.90
CA PHE A 133 1.89 7.12 -8.24
C PHE A 133 1.48 6.14 -7.13
N ASN A 134 0.46 6.46 -6.33
CA ASN A 134 -0.05 5.54 -5.32
C ASN A 134 -0.71 4.30 -5.93
N TYR A 135 -1.42 4.44 -7.05
CA TYR A 135 -1.96 3.29 -7.78
C TYR A 135 -0.84 2.35 -8.25
N ARG A 136 0.17 2.89 -8.94
CA ARG A 136 1.30 2.11 -9.44
C ARG A 136 2.10 1.47 -8.31
N ALA A 137 2.42 2.23 -7.27
CA ALA A 137 3.15 1.72 -6.11
C ALA A 137 2.38 0.60 -5.40
N THR A 138 1.07 0.72 -5.25
CA THR A 138 0.24 -0.33 -4.65
C THR A 138 0.22 -1.59 -5.51
N ARG A 139 0.05 -1.45 -6.84
CA ARG A 139 0.10 -2.58 -7.78
C ARG A 139 1.43 -3.32 -7.69
N GLU A 140 2.54 -2.59 -7.74
CA GLU A 140 3.88 -3.16 -7.64
C GLU A 140 4.12 -3.83 -6.29
N SER A 141 3.69 -3.23 -5.18
CA SER A 141 3.81 -3.81 -3.84
C SER A 141 3.06 -5.14 -3.72
N ILE A 142 1.83 -5.21 -4.25
CA ILE A 142 1.05 -6.47 -4.30
C ILE A 142 1.79 -7.53 -5.13
N GLN A 143 2.27 -7.18 -6.31
CA GLN A 143 3.00 -8.11 -7.17
C GLN A 143 4.28 -8.62 -6.52
N ARG A 144 5.05 -7.76 -5.86
CA ARG A 144 6.26 -8.14 -5.13
C ARG A 144 5.95 -9.05 -3.95
N ALA A 145 4.91 -8.72 -3.16
CA ALA A 145 4.47 -9.55 -2.05
C ALA A 145 4.11 -10.96 -2.52
N VAL A 146 3.26 -11.07 -3.54
CA VAL A 146 2.77 -12.36 -4.06
C VAL A 146 3.89 -13.17 -4.72
N LYS A 147 4.85 -12.52 -5.38
CA LYS A 147 6.04 -13.17 -5.97
C LYS A 147 7.12 -13.51 -4.94
N GLY A 148 7.06 -12.94 -3.74
CA GLY A 148 8.12 -13.06 -2.74
C GLY A 148 9.42 -12.39 -3.18
N SER A 149 9.35 -11.26 -3.88
CA SER A 149 10.51 -10.53 -4.38
C SER A 149 10.64 -9.15 -3.73
N PRO A 150 11.89 -8.64 -3.55
CA PRO A 150 13.14 -9.33 -3.85
C PRO A 150 13.44 -10.47 -2.86
N THR A 151 14.13 -11.50 -3.32
CA THR A 151 14.66 -12.56 -2.45
C THR A 151 15.87 -12.08 -1.65
N ALA A 152 16.21 -12.75 -0.55
CA ALA A 152 17.40 -12.43 0.24
C ALA A 152 18.68 -12.46 -0.63
N ALA A 153 18.78 -13.40 -1.54
CA ALA A 153 19.92 -13.51 -2.46
C ALA A 153 20.02 -12.31 -3.40
N GLU A 154 18.90 -11.86 -3.96
CA GLU A 154 18.85 -10.65 -4.81
C GLU A 154 19.26 -9.39 -4.03
N VAL A 155 18.79 -9.23 -2.80
CA VAL A 155 19.18 -8.09 -1.94
C VAL A 155 20.68 -8.09 -1.68
N VAL A 156 21.22 -9.25 -1.28
CA VAL A 156 22.68 -9.40 -1.03
C VAL A 156 23.49 -9.09 -2.28
N ALA A 157 23.07 -9.60 -3.45
CA ALA A 157 23.78 -9.39 -4.71
C ALA A 157 23.77 -7.92 -5.17
N LYS A 158 22.69 -7.19 -4.91
CA LYS A 158 22.48 -5.83 -5.43
C LYS A 158 22.86 -4.71 -4.47
N LYS A 159 22.96 -4.95 -3.17
CA LYS A 159 23.15 -3.91 -2.13
C LYS A 159 24.34 -2.96 -2.37
N GLY A 160 25.36 -3.39 -3.06
CA GLY A 160 26.55 -2.58 -3.38
C GLY A 160 26.50 -1.87 -4.74
N SER A 161 25.50 -2.15 -5.58
CA SER A 161 25.38 -1.61 -6.95
C SER A 161 24.18 -0.68 -7.15
N VAL A 162 23.35 -0.48 -6.12
CA VAL A 162 22.19 0.40 -6.15
C VAL A 162 22.39 1.60 -5.23
N SER A 163 21.76 2.73 -5.56
CA SER A 163 21.76 3.92 -4.72
C SER A 163 20.46 4.05 -3.95
N HIS A 164 20.53 4.58 -2.75
CA HIS A 164 19.38 4.93 -1.94
C HIS A 164 19.14 6.45 -2.01
N PRO A 165 17.91 6.95 -2.31
CA PRO A 165 17.67 8.39 -2.50
C PRO A 165 17.98 9.24 -1.26
N PHE A 166 18.00 8.65 -0.09
CA PHE A 166 18.29 9.31 1.20
C PHE A 166 19.57 8.81 1.85
N GLN A 167 20.49 8.23 1.08
CA GLN A 167 21.80 7.87 1.65
C GLN A 167 22.60 9.12 2.03
N ALA A 168 23.39 9.04 3.10
CA ALA A 168 24.32 10.10 3.47
C ALA A 168 25.32 10.35 2.34
N ALA A 169 25.65 11.61 2.10
CA ALA A 169 26.77 11.95 1.23
C ALA A 169 28.07 11.32 1.76
N ALA A 170 28.87 10.76 0.86
CA ALA A 170 30.17 10.19 1.20
C ALA A 170 31.16 11.29 1.62
#